data_e26a9278420a924f956d9c37f8672f79
#
_entry.id   e26a9278420a924f956d9c37f8672f79
#
_cell.length_a   1.000
_cell.length_b   1.000
_cell.length_c   1.000
_cell.angle_alpha   90.00
_cell.angle_beta   90.00
_cell.angle_gamma   90.00
#
_symmetry.space_group_name_H-M   'P 1'
#
loop_
_entity.id
_entity.type
_entity.pdbx_description
1 polymer ?
#
loop_
_entity_poly.entity_id
_entity_poly.type
_entity_poly.pdbx_seq_one_letter_code
_entity_poly.pdbx_strand_id
1 'polypeptide(L)'
;MRWWWMVGLVACGGSERAGRPERGEAKAPRPRSEAEPPPVLAPASAPAALREPVIVHGVVAREGLRYTPCGGGAEVGLVDASGTLAPLWRALGDRVVVRGGGAKEGDGVKLERADAVAPAGEASCGALPDAEWAASGTEPFWGMQVRGDKVVFTQPDEPARVEVVVTRELDSWRSVPGAKGWHPLELTVEPTPCTDGMSGAWSSHTATAKFDGRELKGCASPILR
;
A
#
# COMPACT_ATOMS: atom_id res chain seq x y z
N MET A 1 28.86 37.01 1.65
CA MET A 1 29.98 36.27 2.24
C MET A 1 30.19 34.98 1.43
N ARG A 2 31.40 34.87 0.82
CA ARG A 2 31.80 33.77 -0.10
C ARG A 2 32.53 32.71 0.70
N TRP A 3 32.17 31.40 0.56
CA TRP A 3 33.02 30.25 0.89
C TRP A 3 32.74 29.21 -0.19
N TRP A 4 33.56 28.93 -1.10
CA TRP A 4 34.79 28.20 -1.40
C TRP A 4 34.74 26.73 -0.96
N TRP A 5 34.55 25.83 -1.93
CA TRP A 5 35.44 24.84 -2.57
C TRP A 5 36.21 23.91 -1.63
N MET A 6 35.96 22.61 -1.76
CA MET A 6 37.03 21.61 -1.82
C MET A 6 36.61 20.41 -2.66
N VAL A 7 37.30 20.27 -3.81
CA VAL A 7 37.38 19.09 -4.68
C VAL A 7 38.40 18.15 -4.06
N GLY A 8 38.02 16.88 -3.81
CA GLY A 8 38.92 15.80 -3.44
C GLY A 8 39.01 14.76 -4.56
N LEU A 9 40.04 14.89 -5.38
CA LEU A 9 40.48 13.84 -6.30
C LEU A 9 41.23 12.79 -5.49
N VAL A 10 40.89 11.51 -5.63
CA VAL A 10 41.77 10.38 -5.28
C VAL A 10 41.97 9.53 -6.50
N ALA A 11 43.25 9.43 -6.84
CA ALA A 11 43.78 8.80 -8.03
C ALA A 11 43.98 7.27 -7.88
N CYS A 12 43.85 6.62 -8.99
CA CYS A 12 44.47 5.41 -9.51
C CYS A 12 45.46 4.62 -8.63
N GLY A 13 45.26 3.31 -8.59
CA GLY A 13 46.27 2.30 -8.28
C GLY A 13 45.99 1.03 -9.06
N GLY A 14 46.52 0.93 -10.27
CA GLY A 14 46.56 -0.28 -11.06
C GLY A 14 47.60 -1.27 -10.51
N SER A 15 47.28 -2.56 -10.56
CA SER A 15 48.28 -3.63 -10.44
C SER A 15 47.88 -4.77 -11.37
N GLU A 16 48.49 -4.76 -12.57
CA GLU A 16 48.56 -5.91 -13.46
C GLU A 16 49.46 -6.97 -12.79
N ARG A 17 48.96 -8.15 -12.52
CA ARG A 17 49.76 -9.35 -12.36
C ARG A 17 49.46 -10.31 -13.50
N ALA A 18 50.47 -10.40 -14.38
CA ALA A 18 50.57 -11.45 -15.40
C ALA A 18 50.65 -12.82 -14.70
N GLY A 19 49.66 -13.63 -14.84
CA GLY A 19 49.63 -15.03 -14.43
C GLY A 19 50.05 -15.94 -15.58
N ARG A 20 51.13 -16.68 -15.36
CA ARG A 20 51.79 -17.68 -16.18
C ARG A 20 50.83 -18.82 -16.52
N PRO A 21 50.81 -19.34 -17.77
CA PRO A 21 49.98 -20.49 -18.13
C PRO A 21 50.56 -21.78 -17.56
N GLU A 22 49.85 -22.43 -16.67
CA GLU A 22 50.15 -23.80 -16.25
C GLU A 22 49.67 -24.79 -17.32
N ARG A 23 50.58 -25.67 -17.69
CA ARG A 23 50.34 -26.80 -18.61
C ARG A 23 49.32 -27.73 -18.03
N GLY A 24 48.26 -27.96 -18.79
CA GLY A 24 47.22 -28.90 -18.43
C GLY A 24 47.72 -30.37 -18.41
N GLU A 25 47.59 -30.97 -17.27
CA GLU A 25 47.66 -32.41 -17.07
C GLU A 25 46.37 -33.03 -17.61
N ALA A 26 46.51 -33.96 -18.56
CA ALA A 26 45.42 -34.71 -19.15
C ALA A 26 44.76 -35.58 -18.09
N LYS A 27 43.59 -35.20 -17.65
CA LYS A 27 42.78 -35.91 -16.66
C LYS A 27 42.14 -37.12 -17.32
N ALA A 28 42.43 -38.32 -16.83
CA ALA A 28 41.86 -39.59 -17.28
C ALA A 28 40.32 -39.56 -17.30
N PRO A 29 39.69 -40.31 -18.24
CA PRO A 29 38.21 -40.33 -18.34
C PRO A 29 37.62 -40.96 -17.08
N ARG A 30 36.71 -40.22 -16.44
CA ARG A 30 35.92 -40.74 -15.32
C ARG A 30 35.00 -41.86 -15.80
N PRO A 31 34.81 -42.93 -15.01
CA PRO A 31 33.82 -43.93 -15.32
C PRO A 31 32.42 -43.28 -15.39
N ARG A 32 31.62 -43.67 -16.39
CA ARG A 32 30.23 -43.26 -16.54
C ARG A 32 29.48 -43.61 -15.24
N SER A 33 29.04 -42.57 -14.55
CA SER A 33 28.08 -42.69 -13.47
C SER A 33 26.80 -43.31 -14.02
N GLU A 34 26.35 -44.37 -13.37
CA GLU A 34 25.07 -45.01 -13.63
C GLU A 34 23.97 -43.90 -13.62
N ALA A 35 23.14 -43.92 -14.65
CA ALA A 35 22.08 -42.89 -14.83
C ALA A 35 21.15 -42.96 -13.61
N GLU A 36 21.16 -41.88 -12.84
CA GLU A 36 20.21 -41.67 -11.74
C GLU A 36 18.78 -41.74 -12.32
N PRO A 37 17.87 -42.50 -11.72
CA PRO A 37 16.50 -42.57 -12.21
C PRO A 37 15.87 -41.19 -12.20
N PRO A 38 15.03 -40.84 -13.19
CA PRO A 38 14.42 -39.52 -13.25
C PRO A 38 13.64 -39.25 -11.96
N PRO A 39 13.69 -38.01 -11.45
CA PRO A 39 12.97 -37.63 -10.23
C PRO A 39 11.47 -37.94 -10.43
N VAL A 40 10.92 -38.72 -9.53
CA VAL A 40 9.47 -38.97 -9.46
C VAL A 40 8.83 -37.61 -9.17
N LEU A 41 8.14 -37.03 -10.18
CA LEU A 41 7.38 -35.79 -10.01
C LEU A 41 6.35 -36.06 -8.91
N ALA A 42 6.50 -35.36 -7.81
CA ALA A 42 5.48 -35.31 -6.76
C ALA A 42 4.12 -34.93 -7.40
N PRO A 43 3.03 -35.60 -6.99
CA PRO A 43 1.71 -35.26 -7.54
C PRO A 43 1.48 -33.79 -7.39
N ALA A 44 1.10 -33.11 -8.49
CA ALA A 44 0.78 -31.72 -8.50
C ALA A 44 -0.22 -31.43 -7.36
N SER A 45 0.14 -30.53 -6.46
CA SER A 45 -0.73 -30.12 -5.35
C SER A 45 -2.10 -29.78 -5.93
N ALA A 46 -3.16 -30.34 -5.33
CA ALA A 46 -4.53 -30.06 -5.75
C ALA A 46 -4.73 -28.55 -5.88
N PRO A 47 -5.44 -28.07 -6.90
CA PRO A 47 -5.69 -26.65 -7.09
C PRO A 47 -6.30 -26.11 -5.80
N ALA A 48 -5.70 -25.04 -5.26
CA ALA A 48 -6.23 -24.37 -4.08
C ALA A 48 -7.68 -24.02 -4.37
N ALA A 49 -8.60 -24.53 -3.55
CA ALA A 49 -10.02 -24.24 -3.68
C ALA A 49 -10.19 -22.73 -3.82
N LEU A 50 -10.89 -22.28 -4.85
CA LEU A 50 -11.17 -20.87 -5.10
C LEU A 50 -11.89 -20.34 -3.86
N ARG A 51 -11.19 -19.56 -3.05
CA ARG A 51 -11.77 -18.92 -1.86
C ARG A 51 -12.63 -17.75 -2.32
N GLU A 52 -13.79 -17.62 -1.74
CA GLU A 52 -14.69 -16.51 -2.04
C GLU A 52 -14.06 -15.20 -1.53
N PRO A 53 -13.80 -14.22 -2.42
CA PRO A 53 -13.23 -12.95 -2.01
C PRO A 53 -14.23 -12.15 -1.16
N VAL A 54 -13.74 -11.52 -0.12
CA VAL A 54 -14.55 -10.74 0.82
C VAL A 54 -13.95 -9.35 0.98
N ILE A 55 -14.82 -8.34 0.95
CA ILE A 55 -14.44 -6.99 1.39
C ILE A 55 -14.49 -6.97 2.91
N VAL A 56 -13.38 -6.66 3.53
CA VAL A 56 -13.25 -6.48 4.97
C VAL A 56 -13.46 -5.01 5.29
N HIS A 57 -14.58 -4.70 5.95
CA HIS A 57 -14.86 -3.38 6.50
C HIS A 57 -15.58 -3.57 7.85
N GLY A 58 -14.87 -3.38 8.93
CA GLY A 58 -15.41 -3.63 10.25
C GLY A 58 -14.42 -3.37 11.39
N VAL A 59 -14.91 -3.54 12.57
CA VAL A 59 -14.13 -3.39 13.80
C VAL A 59 -13.45 -4.71 14.14
N VAL A 60 -12.17 -4.65 14.43
CA VAL A 60 -11.38 -5.77 14.93
C VAL A 60 -10.98 -5.49 16.37
N ALA A 61 -11.32 -6.40 17.28
CA ALA A 61 -10.81 -6.41 18.63
C ALA A 61 -9.52 -7.23 18.69
N ARG A 62 -8.51 -6.72 19.38
CA ARG A 62 -7.21 -7.36 19.55
C ARG A 62 -7.30 -8.71 20.24
N GLU A 63 -8.13 -8.78 21.31
CA GLU A 63 -8.33 -10.00 22.06
C GLU A 63 -9.04 -11.04 21.21
N GLY A 64 -8.34 -12.15 20.95
CA GLY A 64 -8.82 -13.26 20.13
C GLY A 64 -9.03 -12.91 18.65
N LEU A 65 -8.57 -11.75 18.16
CA LEU A 65 -8.78 -11.25 16.80
C LEU A 65 -10.24 -11.43 16.34
N ARG A 66 -11.15 -10.74 17.03
CA ARG A 66 -12.58 -10.78 16.75
C ARG A 66 -12.98 -9.67 15.80
N TYR A 67 -13.72 -10.01 14.76
CA TYR A 67 -14.16 -9.11 13.68
C TYR A 67 -15.67 -8.93 13.72
N THR A 68 -16.12 -7.68 13.76
CA THR A 68 -17.52 -7.28 13.64
C THR A 68 -17.71 -6.45 12.37
N PRO A 69 -18.46 -6.92 11.35
CA PRO A 69 -18.69 -6.14 10.12
C PRO A 69 -19.41 -4.83 10.40
N CYS A 70 -19.02 -3.75 9.73
CA CYS A 70 -19.70 -2.45 9.81
C CYS A 70 -21.12 -2.47 9.22
N GLY A 71 -21.39 -3.35 8.26
CA GLY A 71 -22.74 -3.56 7.71
C GLY A 71 -23.72 -4.31 8.61
N GLY A 72 -23.29 -4.64 9.83
CA GLY A 72 -24.05 -5.50 10.75
C GLY A 72 -23.72 -6.98 10.52
N GLY A 73 -24.07 -7.81 11.48
CA GLY A 73 -23.82 -9.25 11.47
C GLY A 73 -23.21 -9.74 12.79
N ALA A 74 -23.03 -11.05 12.89
CA ALA A 74 -22.38 -11.67 14.03
C ALA A 74 -20.88 -11.37 14.07
N GLU A 75 -20.33 -11.26 15.27
CA GLU A 75 -18.91 -11.24 15.47
C GLU A 75 -18.31 -12.61 15.13
N VAL A 76 -17.23 -12.62 14.35
CA VAL A 76 -16.56 -13.84 13.89
C VAL A 76 -15.05 -13.77 14.16
N GLY A 77 -14.36 -14.89 14.01
CA GLY A 77 -12.90 -14.93 14.09
C GLY A 77 -12.26 -14.23 12.89
N LEU A 78 -11.10 -13.60 13.11
CA LEU A 78 -10.29 -13.03 12.03
C LEU A 78 -8.89 -13.62 12.06
N VAL A 79 -8.38 -13.97 10.88
CA VAL A 79 -6.97 -14.34 10.68
C VAL A 79 -6.30 -13.18 9.95
N ASP A 80 -5.34 -12.52 10.59
CA ASP A 80 -4.54 -11.47 9.93
C ASP A 80 -3.38 -12.09 9.13
N ALA A 81 -3.65 -12.47 7.89
CA ALA A 81 -2.64 -12.96 6.97
C ALA A 81 -1.85 -11.83 6.29
N SER A 82 -2.34 -10.58 6.37
CA SER A 82 -1.61 -9.40 5.89
C SER A 82 -0.42 -9.05 6.79
N GLY A 83 -0.45 -9.47 8.06
CA GLY A 83 0.54 -9.11 9.07
C GLY A 83 0.50 -7.63 9.48
N THR A 84 -0.49 -6.87 8.99
CA THR A 84 -0.55 -5.42 9.18
C THR A 84 -0.99 -5.03 10.59
N LEU A 85 -1.89 -5.79 11.21
CA LEU A 85 -2.48 -5.40 12.49
C LEU A 85 -1.50 -5.51 13.66
N ALA A 86 -0.65 -6.53 13.65
CA ALA A 86 0.25 -6.82 14.78
C ALA A 86 1.10 -5.61 15.21
N PRO A 87 1.81 -4.89 14.32
CA PRO A 87 2.60 -3.73 14.70
C PRO A 87 1.78 -2.50 15.09
N LEU A 88 0.51 -2.42 14.66
CA LEU A 88 -0.33 -1.24 14.85
C LEU A 88 -1.02 -1.18 16.21
N TRP A 89 -1.23 -2.31 16.89
CA TRP A 89 -1.95 -2.36 18.17
C TRP A 89 -1.40 -1.41 19.24
N ARG A 90 -0.07 -1.25 19.27
CA ARG A 90 0.55 -0.37 20.27
C ARG A 90 0.15 1.09 20.09
N ALA A 91 -0.01 1.53 18.85
CA ALA A 91 -0.32 2.91 18.51
C ALA A 91 -1.83 3.19 18.50
N LEU A 92 -2.62 2.21 18.02
CA LEU A 92 -4.06 2.41 17.76
C LEU A 92 -4.98 1.89 18.87
N GLY A 93 -4.43 1.16 19.89
CA GLY A 93 -5.21 0.58 20.97
C GLY A 93 -5.77 -0.80 20.64
N ASP A 94 -6.68 -1.30 21.50
CA ASP A 94 -7.15 -2.69 21.44
C ASP A 94 -8.34 -2.91 20.51
N ARG A 95 -8.88 -1.86 19.91
CA ARG A 95 -9.95 -1.92 18.92
C ARG A 95 -9.66 -0.99 17.78
N VAL A 96 -9.67 -1.54 16.57
CA VAL A 96 -9.42 -0.79 15.34
C VAL A 96 -10.54 -1.03 14.33
N VAL A 97 -10.80 -0.05 13.47
CA VAL A 97 -11.57 -0.28 12.26
C VAL A 97 -10.60 -0.61 11.13
N VAL A 98 -10.89 -1.66 10.38
CA VAL A 98 -10.07 -2.15 9.27
C VAL A 98 -10.86 -2.08 7.97
N ARG A 99 -10.20 -1.64 6.91
CA ARG A 99 -10.66 -1.79 5.52
C ARG A 99 -9.62 -2.56 4.74
N GLY A 100 -10.07 -3.48 3.89
CA GLY A 100 -9.15 -4.27 3.10
C GLY A 100 -9.84 -5.36 2.29
N GLY A 101 -9.03 -6.21 1.71
CA GLY A 101 -9.46 -7.41 0.99
C GLY A 101 -9.09 -8.67 1.74
N GLY A 102 -9.92 -9.68 1.59
CA GLY A 102 -9.70 -10.96 2.24
C GLY A 102 -10.51 -12.08 1.62
N ALA A 103 -10.62 -13.17 2.33
CA ALA A 103 -11.40 -14.33 1.95
C ALA A 103 -12.19 -14.88 3.14
N LYS A 104 -13.28 -15.58 2.85
CA LYS A 104 -13.99 -16.36 3.85
C LYS A 104 -13.11 -17.55 4.29
N GLU A 105 -13.04 -17.81 5.59
CA GLU A 105 -12.26 -18.92 6.15
C GLU A 105 -13.06 -19.62 7.27
N GLY A 106 -13.69 -20.75 6.92
CA GLY A 106 -14.66 -21.40 7.81
C GLY A 106 -15.82 -20.45 8.17
N ASP A 107 -16.06 -20.26 9.46
CA ASP A 107 -17.05 -19.31 9.98
C ASP A 107 -16.47 -17.90 10.17
N GLY A 108 -15.20 -17.69 9.85
CA GLY A 108 -14.48 -16.44 10.03
C GLY A 108 -14.04 -15.77 8.72
N VAL A 109 -13.17 -14.79 8.89
CA VAL A 109 -12.59 -13.99 7.79
C VAL A 109 -11.08 -14.02 7.88
N LYS A 110 -10.41 -14.20 6.74
CA LYS A 110 -8.98 -14.03 6.58
C LYS A 110 -8.71 -12.68 5.92
N LEU A 111 -8.06 -11.78 6.63
CA LEU A 111 -7.58 -10.51 6.08
C LEU A 111 -6.29 -10.76 5.29
N GLU A 112 -6.32 -10.65 3.99
CA GLU A 112 -5.17 -10.88 3.12
C GLU A 112 -4.44 -9.58 2.77
N ARG A 113 -5.16 -8.46 2.76
CA ARG A 113 -4.63 -7.12 2.53
C ARG A 113 -5.39 -6.12 3.38
N ALA A 114 -4.67 -5.32 4.16
CA ALA A 114 -5.21 -4.12 4.78
C ALA A 114 -4.96 -2.91 3.88
N ASP A 115 -5.98 -2.10 3.66
CA ASP A 115 -5.89 -0.84 2.90
C ASP A 115 -5.89 0.37 3.83
N ALA A 116 -6.63 0.29 4.94
CA ALA A 116 -6.61 1.29 5.99
C ALA A 116 -6.94 0.65 7.36
N VAL A 117 -6.28 1.16 8.40
CA VAL A 117 -6.52 0.80 9.80
C VAL A 117 -6.53 2.08 10.64
N ALA A 118 -7.56 2.27 11.45
CA ALA A 118 -7.70 3.43 12.32
C ALA A 118 -8.21 3.04 13.71
N PRO A 119 -8.01 3.86 14.76
CA PRO A 119 -8.64 3.63 16.04
C PRO A 119 -10.16 3.52 15.89
N ALA A 120 -10.77 2.53 16.56
CA ALA A 120 -12.22 2.39 16.53
C ALA A 120 -12.89 3.44 17.42
N GLY A 121 -13.83 4.20 16.87
CA GLY A 121 -14.65 5.19 17.55
C GLY A 121 -16.12 5.06 17.14
N GLU A 122 -16.99 5.91 17.66
CA GLU A 122 -18.44 5.87 17.40
C GLU A 122 -18.79 6.00 15.91
N ALA A 123 -18.02 6.79 15.14
CA ALA A 123 -18.23 7.00 13.71
C ALA A 123 -17.44 6.05 12.82
N SER A 124 -16.72 5.08 13.39
CA SER A 124 -15.77 4.23 12.62
C SER A 124 -16.44 3.36 11.56
N CYS A 125 -17.69 3.00 11.76
CA CYS A 125 -18.51 2.22 10.84
C CYS A 125 -19.42 3.08 9.97
N GLY A 126 -19.04 4.33 9.70
CA GLY A 126 -19.75 5.17 8.74
C GLY A 126 -19.77 4.58 7.32
N ALA A 127 -20.73 5.05 6.51
CA ALA A 127 -20.79 4.68 5.12
C ALA A 127 -19.47 5.02 4.41
N LEU A 128 -18.96 4.08 3.62
CA LEU A 128 -17.80 4.35 2.77
C LEU A 128 -18.16 5.41 1.74
N PRO A 129 -17.25 6.35 1.44
CA PRO A 129 -17.50 7.31 0.38
C PRO A 129 -17.68 6.61 -0.94
N ASP A 130 -18.52 7.19 -1.79
CA ASP A 130 -18.68 6.75 -3.19
C ASP A 130 -17.46 7.23 -4.00
N ALA A 131 -16.33 6.56 -3.83
CA ALA A 131 -15.04 6.89 -4.44
C ALA A 131 -14.23 5.61 -4.70
N GLU A 132 -13.27 5.67 -5.59
CA GLU A 132 -12.29 4.61 -5.83
C GLU A 132 -11.10 4.74 -4.90
N TRP A 133 -10.73 6.00 -4.60
CA TRP A 133 -9.65 6.35 -3.70
C TRP A 133 -10.07 7.43 -2.74
N ALA A 134 -9.56 7.37 -1.52
CA ALA A 134 -9.59 8.45 -0.58
C ALA A 134 -8.15 8.79 -0.15
N ALA A 135 -7.83 10.08 -0.15
CA ALA A 135 -6.58 10.61 0.35
C ALA A 135 -6.83 11.76 1.31
N SER A 136 -5.98 11.92 2.32
CA SER A 136 -6.11 12.99 3.29
C SER A 136 -4.77 13.32 3.94
N GLY A 137 -4.64 14.55 4.44
CA GLY A 137 -3.53 15.00 5.25
C GLY A 137 -3.98 16.00 6.30
N THR A 138 -3.13 16.23 7.29
CA THR A 138 -3.43 17.02 8.47
C THR A 138 -2.63 18.31 8.59
N GLU A 139 -1.59 18.50 7.77
CA GLU A 139 -0.74 19.69 7.78
C GLU A 139 -0.47 20.22 6.35
N PRO A 140 -1.33 21.12 5.84
CA PRO A 140 -2.65 21.54 6.36
C PRO A 140 -3.69 20.42 6.27
N PHE A 141 -4.86 20.60 6.90
CA PHE A 141 -5.99 19.68 6.73
C PHE A 141 -6.52 19.73 5.29
N TRP A 142 -6.58 18.59 4.65
CA TRP A 142 -7.19 18.42 3.33
C TRP A 142 -7.72 17.00 3.14
N GLY A 143 -8.65 16.84 2.22
CA GLY A 143 -9.14 15.53 1.79
C GLY A 143 -9.40 15.52 0.29
N MET A 144 -9.20 14.37 -0.34
CA MET A 144 -9.56 14.11 -1.74
C MET A 144 -10.28 12.79 -1.87
N GLN A 145 -11.30 12.77 -2.71
CA GLN A 145 -12.01 11.57 -3.14
C GLN A 145 -11.94 11.48 -4.65
N VAL A 146 -11.42 10.38 -5.17
CA VAL A 146 -11.34 10.12 -6.60
C VAL A 146 -12.51 9.27 -7.03
N ARG A 147 -13.21 9.67 -8.07
CA ARG A 147 -14.38 9.00 -8.64
C ARG A 147 -14.34 9.12 -10.16
N GLY A 148 -13.88 8.05 -10.84
CA GLY A 148 -13.73 8.06 -12.29
C GLY A 148 -12.83 9.21 -12.76
N ASP A 149 -13.42 10.11 -13.56
CA ASP A 149 -12.77 11.30 -14.12
C ASP A 149 -12.86 12.55 -13.24
N LYS A 150 -13.19 12.39 -11.95
CA LYS A 150 -13.38 13.49 -11.01
C LYS A 150 -12.60 13.29 -9.72
N VAL A 151 -12.06 14.39 -9.23
CA VAL A 151 -11.53 14.50 -7.86
C VAL A 151 -12.35 15.53 -7.11
N VAL A 152 -12.85 15.14 -5.95
CA VAL A 152 -13.48 16.07 -5.01
C VAL A 152 -12.44 16.43 -3.95
N PHE A 153 -11.97 17.65 -3.97
CA PHE A 153 -11.08 18.21 -2.98
C PHE A 153 -11.88 18.89 -1.86
N THR A 154 -11.47 18.69 -0.62
CA THR A 154 -12.06 19.32 0.58
C THR A 154 -10.97 19.87 1.47
N GLN A 155 -11.26 21.02 2.11
CA GLN A 155 -10.41 21.65 3.12
C GLN A 155 -11.28 22.45 4.08
N PRO A 156 -10.81 22.80 5.30
CA PRO A 156 -11.57 23.59 6.25
C PRO A 156 -11.84 25.03 5.77
N ASP A 157 -10.89 25.58 4.97
CA ASP A 157 -10.97 26.96 4.46
C ASP A 157 -11.81 27.05 3.18
N GLU A 158 -12.11 28.28 2.75
CA GLU A 158 -12.84 28.55 1.51
C GLU A 158 -11.93 28.36 0.25
N PRO A 159 -12.43 27.73 -0.83
CA PRO A 159 -13.68 27.00 -0.92
C PRO A 159 -13.60 25.64 -0.21
N ALA A 160 -14.53 25.36 0.69
CA ALA A 160 -14.53 24.16 1.52
C ALA A 160 -14.61 22.84 0.70
N ARG A 161 -15.13 22.91 -0.54
CA ARG A 161 -15.25 21.76 -1.44
C ARG A 161 -15.15 22.20 -2.90
N VAL A 162 -14.28 21.54 -3.64
CA VAL A 162 -14.05 21.76 -5.08
C VAL A 162 -14.11 20.44 -5.82
N GLU A 163 -14.86 20.38 -6.93
CA GLU A 163 -14.87 19.25 -7.85
C GLU A 163 -14.03 19.60 -9.08
N VAL A 164 -13.03 18.77 -9.37
CA VAL A 164 -12.08 18.95 -10.47
C VAL A 164 -12.21 17.79 -11.44
N VAL A 165 -12.38 18.09 -12.72
CA VAL A 165 -12.32 17.08 -13.80
C VAL A 165 -10.86 16.73 -14.06
N VAL A 166 -10.54 15.43 -14.10
CA VAL A 166 -9.18 14.93 -14.21
C VAL A 166 -9.04 13.87 -15.30
N THR A 167 -7.82 13.70 -15.79
CA THR A 167 -7.38 12.51 -16.50
C THR A 167 -6.54 11.66 -15.58
N ARG A 168 -6.63 10.34 -15.73
CA ARG A 168 -5.84 9.38 -14.96
C ARG A 168 -4.70 8.81 -15.81
N GLU A 169 -3.51 8.77 -15.24
CA GLU A 169 -2.34 8.06 -15.77
C GLU A 169 -1.78 7.17 -14.66
N LEU A 170 -2.01 5.86 -14.74
CA LEU A 170 -1.66 4.90 -13.68
C LEU A 170 -2.26 5.32 -12.31
N ASP A 171 -1.43 5.67 -11.36
CA ASP A 171 -1.80 6.08 -10.00
C ASP A 171 -1.63 7.61 -9.81
N SER A 172 -1.80 8.35 -10.89
CA SER A 172 -1.78 9.82 -10.91
C SER A 172 -3.01 10.38 -11.62
N TRP A 173 -3.48 11.53 -11.13
CA TRP A 173 -4.63 12.25 -11.69
C TRP A 173 -4.24 13.71 -11.90
N ARG A 174 -4.53 14.23 -13.09
CA ARG A 174 -4.25 15.63 -13.45
C ARG A 174 -5.50 16.32 -13.92
N SER A 175 -5.69 17.57 -13.48
CA SER A 175 -6.81 18.39 -13.94
C SER A 175 -6.77 18.63 -15.45
N VAL A 176 -7.97 18.63 -16.07
CA VAL A 176 -8.16 18.96 -17.49
C VAL A 176 -8.24 20.46 -17.66
N PRO A 177 -7.25 21.13 -18.31
CA PRO A 177 -7.26 22.56 -18.52
C PRO A 177 -8.52 23.03 -19.29
N GLY A 178 -9.14 24.12 -18.85
CA GLY A 178 -10.33 24.69 -19.50
C GLY A 178 -11.66 24.02 -19.17
N ALA A 179 -11.67 22.94 -18.36
CA ALA A 179 -12.91 22.40 -17.82
C ALA A 179 -13.63 23.42 -16.92
N LYS A 180 -14.97 23.33 -16.84
CA LYS A 180 -15.74 24.21 -15.96
C LYS A 180 -15.30 24.04 -14.50
N GLY A 181 -15.02 25.14 -13.82
CA GLY A 181 -14.49 25.08 -12.45
C GLY A 181 -13.07 24.53 -12.35
N TRP A 182 -12.26 24.74 -13.40
CA TRP A 182 -10.90 24.25 -13.44
C TRP A 182 -10.05 24.84 -12.32
N HIS A 183 -9.38 23.96 -11.59
CA HIS A 183 -8.31 24.23 -10.65
C HIS A 183 -7.09 23.40 -11.02
N PRO A 184 -5.88 23.96 -11.00
CA PRO A 184 -4.66 23.16 -11.16
C PRO A 184 -4.57 22.08 -10.09
N LEU A 185 -4.68 20.82 -10.49
CA LEU A 185 -4.56 19.68 -9.60
C LEU A 185 -3.62 18.63 -10.23
N GLU A 186 -2.71 18.12 -9.42
CA GLU A 186 -1.97 16.88 -9.66
C GLU A 186 -2.01 16.06 -8.37
N LEU A 187 -2.57 14.86 -8.42
CA LEU A 187 -2.58 13.90 -7.31
C LEU A 187 -1.79 12.67 -7.74
N THR A 188 -0.84 12.25 -6.93
CA THR A 188 -0.08 10.99 -7.10
C THR A 188 -0.25 10.14 -5.85
N VAL A 189 -0.52 8.86 -6.04
CA VAL A 189 -0.62 7.86 -4.98
C VAL A 189 0.47 6.81 -5.19
N GLU A 190 1.23 6.53 -4.15
CA GLU A 190 2.34 5.57 -4.19
C GLU A 190 2.07 4.41 -3.22
N PRO A 191 2.42 3.16 -3.57
CA PRO A 191 2.19 1.98 -2.73
C PRO A 191 3.19 1.90 -1.56
N THR A 192 3.32 3.00 -0.84
CA THR A 192 4.16 3.16 0.34
C THR A 192 3.27 3.36 1.56
N PRO A 193 3.35 2.52 2.59
CA PRO A 193 2.56 2.68 3.80
C PRO A 193 2.74 4.05 4.44
N CYS A 194 1.65 4.61 4.93
CA CYS A 194 1.57 5.93 5.51
C CYS A 194 0.83 5.88 6.85
N THR A 195 1.30 6.65 7.82
CA THR A 195 0.61 6.85 9.10
C THR A 195 0.29 8.33 9.27
N ASP A 196 -0.95 8.65 9.51
CA ASP A 196 -1.39 10.01 9.81
C ASP A 196 -0.86 10.47 11.18
N GLY A 197 -0.19 11.61 11.20
CA GLY A 197 0.52 12.11 12.38
C GLY A 197 -0.38 12.51 13.54
N MET A 198 -1.65 12.84 13.29
CA MET A 198 -2.59 13.26 14.34
C MET A 198 -3.45 12.10 14.87
N SER A 199 -4.04 11.32 13.97
CA SER A 199 -4.95 10.24 14.36
C SER A 199 -4.23 8.92 14.61
N GLY A 200 -3.00 8.79 14.14
CA GLY A 200 -2.28 7.51 14.10
C GLY A 200 -2.84 6.53 13.07
N ALA A 201 -3.89 6.91 12.32
CA ALA A 201 -4.48 6.04 11.30
C ALA A 201 -3.44 5.64 10.26
N TRP A 202 -3.43 4.36 9.93
CA TRP A 202 -2.54 3.77 8.93
C TRP A 202 -3.28 3.57 7.61
N SER A 203 -2.59 3.82 6.52
CA SER A 203 -3.06 3.57 5.14
C SER A 203 -1.98 2.86 4.34
N SER A 204 -2.40 2.06 3.37
CA SER A 204 -1.49 1.28 2.51
C SER A 204 -0.67 2.12 1.54
N HIS A 205 -1.03 3.39 1.31
CA HIS A 205 -0.40 4.28 0.35
C HIS A 205 -0.13 5.66 0.93
N THR A 206 0.88 6.33 0.39
CA THR A 206 1.08 7.77 0.53
C THR A 206 0.36 8.52 -0.59
N ALA A 207 0.01 9.77 -0.32
CA ALA A 207 -0.50 10.70 -1.33
C ALA A 207 0.32 11.97 -1.35
N THR A 208 0.67 12.43 -2.55
CA THR A 208 1.21 13.76 -2.80
C THR A 208 0.28 14.48 -3.76
N ALA A 209 -0.16 15.67 -3.39
CA ALA A 209 -1.01 16.46 -4.26
C ALA A 209 -0.43 17.87 -4.45
N LYS A 210 -0.60 18.43 -5.65
CA LYS A 210 -0.42 19.85 -5.93
C LYS A 210 -1.77 20.43 -6.28
N PHE A 211 -2.27 21.33 -5.47
CA PHE A 211 -3.56 21.98 -5.66
C PHE A 211 -3.42 23.50 -5.57
N ASP A 212 -3.79 24.21 -6.64
CA ASP A 212 -3.64 25.67 -6.75
C ASP A 212 -2.25 26.17 -6.32
N GLY A 213 -1.20 25.45 -6.76
CA GLY A 213 0.21 25.77 -6.47
C GLY A 213 0.71 25.37 -5.08
N ARG A 214 -0.15 24.82 -4.22
CA ARG A 214 0.25 24.29 -2.90
C ARG A 214 0.60 22.82 -2.99
N GLU A 215 1.71 22.41 -2.40
CA GLU A 215 2.08 21.01 -2.21
C GLU A 215 1.46 20.48 -0.92
N LEU A 216 0.75 19.36 -1.01
CA LEU A 216 0.04 18.67 0.05
C LEU A 216 0.54 17.24 0.15
N LYS A 217 0.81 16.77 1.37
CA LYS A 217 1.24 15.39 1.63
C LYS A 217 0.28 14.73 2.62
N GLY A 218 0.10 13.44 2.46
CA GLY A 218 -0.80 12.69 3.31
C GLY A 218 -0.84 11.21 2.98
N CYS A 219 -1.88 10.55 3.47
CA CYS A 219 -2.10 9.14 3.30
C CYS A 219 -3.24 8.88 2.32
N ALA A 220 -3.18 7.75 1.60
CA ALA A 220 -4.23 7.32 0.70
C ALA A 220 -4.57 5.84 0.88
N SER A 221 -5.79 5.49 0.57
CA SER A 221 -6.24 4.09 0.52
C SER A 221 -7.29 3.89 -0.58
N PRO A 222 -7.29 2.73 -1.26
CA PRO A 222 -8.38 2.36 -2.15
C PRO A 222 -9.67 2.14 -1.35
N ILE A 223 -10.81 2.42 -1.98
CA ILE A 223 -12.13 2.13 -1.44
C ILE A 223 -12.66 0.91 -2.18
N LEU A 224 -12.59 -0.24 -1.55
CA LEU A 224 -13.15 -1.48 -2.09
C LEU A 224 -14.68 -1.46 -1.98
N ARG A 225 -15.34 -2.00 -3.01
CA ARG A 225 -16.79 -2.14 -3.11
C ARG A 225 -17.16 -3.54 -3.55
#